data_0ca40c76c65b410b6996293ed1d888e1
#
_entry.id   0ca40c76c65b410b6996293ed1d888e1
#
_cell.length_a   1.000
_cell.length_b   1.000
_cell.length_c   1.000
_cell.angle_alpha   90.00
_cell.angle_beta   90.00
_cell.angle_gamma   90.00
#
_symmetry.space_group_name_H-M   'P 1'
#
loop_
_entity.id
_entity.type
_entity.pdbx_description
1 polymer ?
#
loop_
_entity_poly.entity_id
_entity_poly.type
_entity_poly.pdbx_seq_one_letter_code
_entity_poly.pdbx_strand_id
1 'polypeptide(L)'
;MDHLFLLQFACFLFMLFNAFTLAVTRLQTRWLNPRYERARWLIFVGIMGLAAHYLMQMRYGFRAVDDAVGATVNALVYAPCFSLISMGIFHIEATHVRRRRVYVVCAAINLAIFACFFIGFLQHGEMRIGAWLYAMLALFAANVVYCIVVIVREIIKRRRLLETMAGGDLMPYVRYSRASLLILFFPAVVSPFAIISTKLLYFFAPLGLMAFLFFVLSFVALGYSYQPKESLLDEEAEEKVSPAVVVAQQEKTVAQQAVASPGEAAPCDGAHAGTTPANGAPTNASRANASHAGTTPDNATPDNAFHADAAHAADQAEETQTASLMPEDRRKQIQQRLNEWCAAMGYKDGGVNLLSLSHAIHVSKDELTIYFDQSLKTTFRIWLSDIRFAAAKKMMIANPDYSNDIISSECGFTSRTHLYRIFKAREACTPTVWRERYLAGSHDSDASLS
;
A
#
# COMPACT_ATOMS: atom_id res chain seq x y z
N MET A 1 -12.33 -45.48 6.40
CA MET A 1 -11.66 -44.22 6.66
C MET A 1 -12.71 -43.19 6.98
N ASP A 2 -12.61 -42.55 8.10
CA ASP A 2 -13.58 -41.53 8.51
C ASP A 2 -13.52 -40.33 7.55
N HIS A 3 -14.68 -39.89 7.06
CA HIS A 3 -14.75 -38.72 6.14
C HIS A 3 -14.05 -37.50 6.69
N LEU A 4 -14.04 -37.34 8.01
CA LEU A 4 -13.35 -36.24 8.69
C LEU A 4 -11.82 -36.33 8.52
N PHE A 5 -11.26 -37.55 8.67
CA PHE A 5 -9.83 -37.79 8.45
C PHE A 5 -9.42 -37.45 7.02
N LEU A 6 -10.22 -37.90 6.03
CA LEU A 6 -9.94 -37.61 4.62
C LEU A 6 -9.94 -36.10 4.33
N LEU A 7 -10.91 -35.37 4.90
CA LEU A 7 -10.97 -33.91 4.77
C LEU A 7 -9.76 -33.22 5.40
N GLN A 8 -9.35 -33.63 6.62
CA GLN A 8 -8.19 -33.08 7.30
C GLN A 8 -6.90 -33.38 6.54
N PHE A 9 -6.78 -34.57 5.96
CA PHE A 9 -5.63 -34.94 5.12
C PHE A 9 -5.57 -34.10 3.84
N ALA A 10 -6.69 -33.89 3.18
CA ALA A 10 -6.77 -33.01 2.01
C ALA A 10 -6.39 -31.57 2.37
N CYS A 11 -6.88 -31.04 3.49
CA CYS A 11 -6.51 -29.71 3.99
C CYS A 11 -5.01 -29.61 4.30
N PHE A 12 -4.43 -30.63 4.95
CA PHE A 12 -2.99 -30.70 5.23
C PHE A 12 -2.15 -30.62 3.96
N LEU A 13 -2.41 -31.51 2.99
CA LEU A 13 -1.68 -31.53 1.72
C LEU A 13 -1.82 -30.21 0.97
N PHE A 14 -3.01 -29.65 0.98
CA PHE A 14 -3.28 -28.38 0.29
C PHE A 14 -2.52 -27.20 0.94
N MET A 15 -2.50 -27.11 2.27
CA MET A 15 -1.74 -26.11 2.97
C MET A 15 -0.23 -26.27 2.74
N LEU A 16 0.25 -27.51 2.76
CA LEU A 16 1.66 -27.83 2.47
C LEU A 16 2.04 -27.42 1.04
N PHE A 17 1.17 -27.68 0.05
CA PHE A 17 1.38 -27.26 -1.34
C PHE A 17 1.45 -25.73 -1.46
N ASN A 18 0.54 -25.00 -0.81
CA ASN A 18 0.57 -23.53 -0.82
C ASN A 18 1.84 -22.97 -0.14
N ALA A 19 2.26 -23.56 0.98
CA ALA A 19 3.50 -23.20 1.65
C ALA A 19 4.73 -23.46 0.75
N PHE A 20 4.77 -24.62 0.10
CA PHE A 20 5.82 -24.97 -0.84
C PHE A 20 5.86 -23.99 -2.03
N THR A 21 4.72 -23.63 -2.59
CA THR A 21 4.61 -22.63 -3.66
C THR A 21 5.24 -21.31 -3.25
N LEU A 22 4.95 -20.80 -2.04
CA LEU A 22 5.57 -19.58 -1.53
C LEU A 22 7.07 -19.72 -1.29
N ALA A 23 7.54 -20.89 -0.82
CA ALA A 23 8.95 -21.11 -0.53
C ALA A 23 9.81 -21.21 -1.79
N VAL A 24 9.33 -21.94 -2.80
CA VAL A 24 10.11 -22.26 -4.02
C VAL A 24 10.03 -21.16 -5.06
N THR A 25 8.96 -20.35 -5.08
CA THR A 25 8.83 -19.28 -6.07
C THR A 25 9.98 -18.29 -5.95
N ARG A 26 10.88 -18.31 -6.93
CA ARG A 26 11.99 -17.35 -7.05
C ARG A 26 11.46 -16.06 -7.64
N LEU A 27 11.21 -15.08 -6.80
CA LEU A 27 10.78 -13.76 -7.23
C LEU A 27 12.02 -12.88 -7.46
N GLN A 28 12.06 -12.18 -8.57
CA GLN A 28 13.13 -11.19 -8.86
C GLN A 28 13.12 -10.05 -7.83
N THR A 29 12.04 -9.91 -7.08
CA THR A 29 11.83 -8.89 -6.04
C THR A 29 12.65 -9.08 -4.77
N ARG A 30 13.31 -10.23 -4.57
CA ARG A 30 14.04 -10.52 -3.33
C ARG A 30 15.04 -9.44 -2.92
N TRP A 31 15.72 -8.86 -3.88
CA TRP A 31 16.72 -7.80 -3.69
C TRP A 31 16.13 -6.39 -3.80
N LEU A 32 14.95 -6.26 -4.42
CA LEU A 32 14.33 -4.99 -4.77
C LEU A 32 13.27 -4.56 -3.76
N ASN A 33 12.68 -5.50 -3.01
CA ASN A 33 11.64 -5.19 -2.04
C ASN A 33 11.69 -6.06 -0.79
N PRO A 34 12.41 -5.61 0.26
CA PRO A 34 12.48 -6.32 1.54
C PRO A 34 11.12 -6.44 2.23
N ARG A 35 10.15 -5.56 1.93
CA ARG A 35 8.79 -5.63 2.46
C ARG A 35 8.05 -6.87 1.95
N TYR A 36 8.10 -7.11 0.63
CA TYR A 36 7.45 -8.26 0.01
C TYR A 36 8.01 -9.57 0.58
N GLU A 37 9.33 -9.66 0.74
CA GLU A 37 9.99 -10.83 1.32
C GLU A 37 9.57 -11.08 2.77
N ARG A 38 9.51 -10.05 3.61
CA ARG A 38 9.03 -10.19 5.00
C ARG A 38 7.58 -10.65 5.05
N ALA A 39 6.72 -10.06 4.20
CA ALA A 39 5.32 -10.47 4.09
C ALA A 39 5.18 -11.94 3.67
N ARG A 40 5.97 -12.37 2.68
CA ARG A 40 6.02 -13.74 2.19
C ARG A 40 6.34 -14.73 3.31
N TRP A 41 7.37 -14.44 4.11
CA TRP A 41 7.75 -15.32 5.22
C TRP A 41 6.72 -15.32 6.36
N LEU A 42 6.08 -14.18 6.66
CA LEU A 42 4.98 -14.15 7.64
C LEU A 42 3.80 -15.02 7.21
N ILE A 43 3.40 -14.92 5.94
CA ILE A 43 2.33 -15.74 5.37
C ILE A 43 2.73 -17.21 5.35
N PHE A 44 3.96 -17.52 4.93
CA PHE A 44 4.50 -18.89 4.92
C PHE A 44 4.44 -19.55 6.29
N VAL A 45 4.92 -18.88 7.34
CA VAL A 45 4.89 -19.41 8.72
C VAL A 45 3.45 -19.62 9.20
N GLY A 46 2.53 -18.68 8.89
CA GLY A 46 1.11 -18.85 9.20
C GLY A 46 0.48 -20.08 8.52
N ILE A 47 0.80 -20.32 7.24
CA ILE A 47 0.31 -21.49 6.48
C ILE A 47 0.91 -22.79 7.02
N MET A 48 2.19 -22.80 7.33
CA MET A 48 2.85 -23.96 7.92
C MET A 48 2.27 -24.31 9.30
N GLY A 49 1.92 -23.29 10.09
CA GLY A 49 1.20 -23.50 11.36
C GLY A 49 -0.16 -24.18 11.17
N LEU A 50 -0.92 -23.77 10.13
CA LEU A 50 -2.19 -24.42 9.78
C LEU A 50 -1.98 -25.86 9.29
N ALA A 51 -0.96 -26.12 8.48
CA ALA A 51 -0.62 -27.48 8.04
C ALA A 51 -0.27 -28.38 9.25
N ALA A 52 0.59 -27.89 10.15
CA ALA A 52 0.95 -28.60 11.40
C ALA A 52 -0.29 -28.88 12.27
N HIS A 53 -1.24 -27.94 12.33
CA HIS A 53 -2.50 -28.12 13.04
C HIS A 53 -3.32 -29.28 12.48
N TYR A 54 -3.49 -29.37 11.15
CA TYR A 54 -4.22 -30.50 10.54
C TYR A 54 -3.53 -31.84 10.79
N LEU A 55 -2.20 -31.86 10.75
CA LEU A 55 -1.43 -33.07 11.08
C LEU A 55 -1.65 -33.47 12.54
N MET A 56 -1.65 -32.50 13.46
CA MET A 56 -1.91 -32.74 14.87
C MET A 56 -3.35 -33.24 15.10
N GLN A 57 -4.34 -32.67 14.42
CA GLN A 57 -5.74 -33.15 14.48
C GLN A 57 -5.89 -34.59 13.99
N MET A 58 -5.21 -34.99 12.91
CA MET A 58 -5.23 -36.37 12.40
C MET A 58 -4.57 -37.34 13.39
N ARG A 59 -3.50 -36.93 14.08
CA ARG A 59 -2.73 -37.79 15.00
C ARG A 59 -3.44 -38.01 16.33
N TYR A 60 -4.06 -36.97 16.88
CA TYR A 60 -4.62 -36.98 18.22
C TYR A 60 -6.15 -37.00 18.27
N GLY A 61 -6.84 -36.68 17.19
CA GLY A 61 -8.28 -36.76 17.10
C GLY A 61 -9.05 -35.86 18.07
N PHE A 62 -8.49 -34.72 18.48
CA PHE A 62 -9.08 -33.86 19.52
C PHE A 62 -10.57 -33.54 19.33
N ARG A 63 -10.99 -33.35 18.10
CA ARG A 63 -12.37 -33.06 17.74
C ARG A 63 -13.28 -34.31 17.78
N ALA A 64 -12.72 -35.51 17.67
CA ALA A 64 -13.45 -36.75 17.80
C ALA A 64 -13.68 -37.09 19.28
N VAL A 65 -12.84 -36.58 20.19
CA VAL A 65 -12.94 -36.81 21.64
C VAL A 65 -13.99 -35.90 22.28
N ASP A 66 -13.93 -34.60 22.00
CA ASP A 66 -14.87 -33.60 22.53
C ASP A 66 -14.85 -32.32 21.68
N ASP A 67 -16.02 -31.81 21.35
CA ASP A 67 -16.16 -30.56 20.57
C ASP A 67 -15.55 -29.35 21.30
N ALA A 68 -15.64 -29.25 22.63
CA ALA A 68 -15.05 -28.18 23.42
C ALA A 68 -13.52 -28.23 23.41
N VAL A 69 -12.93 -29.43 23.53
CA VAL A 69 -11.49 -29.63 23.42
C VAL A 69 -11.00 -29.28 22.02
N GLY A 70 -11.70 -29.75 21.00
CA GLY A 70 -11.43 -29.41 19.61
C GLY A 70 -11.48 -27.92 19.34
N ALA A 71 -12.48 -27.21 19.86
CA ALA A 71 -12.62 -25.76 19.74
C ALA A 71 -11.49 -25.01 20.45
N THR A 72 -11.06 -25.48 21.64
CA THR A 72 -9.95 -24.90 22.39
C THR A 72 -8.65 -25.00 21.58
N VAL A 73 -8.32 -26.19 21.06
CA VAL A 73 -7.11 -26.40 20.23
C VAL A 73 -7.17 -25.57 18.95
N ASN A 74 -8.35 -25.50 18.30
CA ASN A 74 -8.53 -24.67 17.12
C ASN A 74 -8.26 -23.19 17.41
N ALA A 75 -8.81 -22.66 18.51
CA ALA A 75 -8.59 -21.26 18.89
C ALA A 75 -7.12 -20.94 19.16
N LEU A 76 -6.41 -21.85 19.86
CA LEU A 76 -4.98 -21.70 20.17
C LEU A 76 -4.08 -21.64 18.93
N VAL A 77 -4.44 -22.36 17.86
CA VAL A 77 -3.63 -22.40 16.64
C VAL A 77 -4.11 -21.41 15.60
N TYR A 78 -5.42 -21.29 15.40
CA TYR A 78 -5.94 -20.39 14.37
C TYR A 78 -5.69 -18.92 14.68
N ALA A 79 -5.74 -18.51 15.95
CA ALA A 79 -5.52 -17.11 16.30
C ALA A 79 -4.11 -16.61 15.92
N PRO A 80 -3.00 -17.25 16.30
CA PRO A 80 -1.67 -16.82 15.87
C PRO A 80 -1.44 -17.00 14.35
N CYS A 81 -1.94 -18.08 13.73
CA CYS A 81 -1.80 -18.30 12.29
C CYS A 81 -2.55 -17.21 11.49
N PHE A 82 -3.79 -16.89 11.87
CA PHE A 82 -4.55 -15.82 11.26
C PHE A 82 -3.85 -14.46 11.45
N SER A 83 -3.32 -14.19 12.63
CA SER A 83 -2.55 -12.97 12.90
C SER A 83 -1.31 -12.86 12.03
N LEU A 84 -0.55 -13.94 11.84
CA LEU A 84 0.65 -13.94 10.99
C LEU A 84 0.30 -13.68 9.52
N ILE A 85 -0.72 -14.33 8.99
CA ILE A 85 -1.19 -14.11 7.62
C ILE A 85 -1.70 -12.67 7.46
N SER A 86 -2.51 -12.19 8.40
CA SER A 86 -3.02 -10.81 8.41
C SER A 86 -1.90 -9.77 8.51
N MET A 87 -0.87 -10.02 9.32
CA MET A 87 0.32 -9.17 9.42
C MET A 87 1.12 -9.16 8.12
N GLY A 88 1.22 -10.30 7.42
CA GLY A 88 1.85 -10.37 6.10
C GLY A 88 1.10 -9.51 5.08
N ILE A 89 -0.23 -9.60 5.04
CA ILE A 89 -1.08 -8.76 4.18
C ILE A 89 -0.92 -7.29 4.56
N PHE A 90 -1.05 -6.96 5.84
CA PHE A 90 -0.87 -5.61 6.35
C PHE A 90 0.51 -5.02 6.02
N HIS A 91 1.56 -5.84 6.04
CA HIS A 91 2.92 -5.40 5.76
C HIS A 91 3.10 -4.90 4.32
N ILE A 92 2.37 -5.47 3.37
CA ILE A 92 2.34 -5.00 1.97
C ILE A 92 1.47 -3.75 1.84
N GLU A 93 0.30 -3.73 2.47
CA GLU A 93 -0.69 -2.66 2.30
C GLU A 93 -0.37 -1.39 3.09
N ALA A 94 0.43 -1.50 4.16
CA ALA A 94 0.69 -0.37 5.05
C ALA A 94 1.48 0.75 4.36
N THR A 95 0.92 1.95 4.38
CA THR A 95 1.50 3.16 3.80
C THR A 95 2.33 3.98 4.80
N HIS A 96 2.26 3.70 6.13
CA HIS A 96 2.87 4.53 7.17
C HIS A 96 3.55 3.77 8.32
N VAL A 97 4.38 4.51 9.07
CA VAL A 97 5.23 4.11 10.21
C VAL A 97 4.48 3.50 11.42
N ARG A 98 3.15 3.61 11.49
CA ARG A 98 2.36 3.04 12.61
C ARG A 98 2.27 1.51 12.64
N ARG A 99 3.05 0.83 11.83
CA ARG A 99 3.11 -0.65 11.75
C ARG A 99 3.34 -1.30 13.12
N ARG A 100 4.23 -0.74 13.93
CA ARG A 100 4.56 -1.29 15.25
C ARG A 100 3.34 -1.43 16.17
N ARG A 101 2.42 -0.47 16.15
CA ARG A 101 1.20 -0.52 16.98
C ARG A 101 0.30 -1.70 16.61
N VAL A 102 0.12 -1.96 15.33
CA VAL A 102 -0.72 -3.08 14.86
C VAL A 102 -0.12 -4.41 15.28
N TYR A 103 1.20 -4.60 15.12
CA TYR A 103 1.88 -5.81 15.57
C TYR A 103 1.76 -6.01 17.07
N VAL A 104 1.95 -4.96 17.86
CA VAL A 104 1.84 -5.02 19.33
C VAL A 104 0.42 -5.37 19.76
N VAL A 105 -0.62 -4.77 19.16
CA VAL A 105 -2.02 -5.08 19.48
C VAL A 105 -2.35 -6.53 19.13
N CYS A 106 -2.01 -7.01 17.95
CA CYS A 106 -2.22 -8.41 17.57
C CYS A 106 -1.47 -9.38 18.50
N ALA A 107 -0.22 -9.07 18.84
CA ALA A 107 0.56 -9.89 19.78
C ALA A 107 -0.07 -9.91 21.18
N ALA A 108 -0.52 -8.76 21.69
CA ALA A 108 -1.18 -8.66 22.98
C ALA A 108 -2.49 -9.45 23.04
N ILE A 109 -3.31 -9.40 21.98
CA ILE A 109 -4.55 -10.19 21.91
C ILE A 109 -4.23 -11.69 21.90
N ASN A 110 -3.25 -12.13 21.10
CA ASN A 110 -2.84 -13.53 21.09
C ASN A 110 -2.30 -13.99 22.46
N LEU A 111 -1.49 -13.15 23.12
CA LEU A 111 -1.02 -13.43 24.47
C LEU A 111 -2.18 -13.55 25.47
N ALA A 112 -3.21 -12.69 25.35
CA ALA A 112 -4.42 -12.78 26.18
C ALA A 112 -5.20 -14.08 25.92
N ILE A 113 -5.29 -14.56 24.67
CA ILE A 113 -5.89 -15.86 24.33
C ILE A 113 -5.15 -16.99 25.02
N PHE A 114 -3.79 -17.01 24.95
CA PHE A 114 -2.98 -18.01 25.64
C PHE A 114 -3.12 -17.92 27.16
N ALA A 115 -3.22 -16.71 27.74
CA ALA A 115 -3.45 -16.51 29.16
C ALA A 115 -4.81 -17.07 29.60
N CYS A 116 -5.89 -16.79 28.84
CA CYS A 116 -7.21 -17.37 29.11
C CYS A 116 -7.19 -18.91 29.08
N PHE A 117 -6.50 -19.50 28.10
CA PHE A 117 -6.30 -20.95 28.06
C PHE A 117 -5.59 -21.46 29.30
N PHE A 118 -4.45 -20.84 29.66
CA PHE A 118 -3.63 -21.31 30.78
C PHE A 118 -4.38 -21.19 32.12
N ILE A 119 -5.09 -20.10 32.34
CA ILE A 119 -5.94 -19.91 33.54
C ILE A 119 -7.04 -20.97 33.59
N GLY A 120 -7.75 -21.19 32.47
CA GLY A 120 -8.79 -22.21 32.39
C GLY A 120 -8.25 -23.62 32.62
N PHE A 121 -7.08 -23.94 32.07
CA PHE A 121 -6.40 -25.21 32.25
C PHE A 121 -5.97 -25.43 33.73
N LEU A 122 -5.43 -24.41 34.39
CA LEU A 122 -5.07 -24.49 35.82
C LEU A 122 -6.30 -24.67 36.73
N GLN A 123 -7.45 -24.07 36.36
CA GLN A 123 -8.67 -24.18 37.16
C GLN A 123 -9.37 -25.54 37.03
N HIS A 124 -9.35 -26.13 35.84
CA HIS A 124 -10.07 -27.36 35.53
C HIS A 124 -9.21 -28.61 35.51
N GLY A 125 -7.87 -28.46 35.40
CA GLY A 125 -6.93 -29.59 35.30
C GLY A 125 -7.00 -30.35 33.98
N GLU A 126 -7.86 -29.92 33.05
CA GLU A 126 -8.14 -30.56 31.75
C GLU A 126 -8.17 -29.52 30.61
N MET A 127 -8.13 -30.01 29.36
CA MET A 127 -8.29 -29.16 28.18
C MET A 127 -9.72 -28.63 27.97
N ARG A 128 -10.68 -29.10 28.76
CA ARG A 128 -12.05 -28.58 28.82
C ARG A 128 -12.09 -27.39 29.80
N ILE A 129 -11.80 -26.21 29.30
CA ILE A 129 -11.58 -24.97 30.05
C ILE A 129 -12.88 -24.21 30.40
N GLY A 130 -14.06 -24.81 30.18
CA GLY A 130 -15.34 -24.22 30.55
C GLY A 130 -15.62 -22.83 29.96
N ALA A 131 -15.97 -21.86 30.79
CA ALA A 131 -16.30 -20.50 30.36
C ALA A 131 -15.13 -19.74 29.70
N TRP A 132 -13.89 -20.11 29.97
CA TRP A 132 -12.71 -19.48 29.38
C TRP A 132 -12.63 -19.70 27.85
N LEU A 133 -13.24 -20.77 27.33
CA LEU A 133 -13.36 -20.99 25.89
C LEU A 133 -14.11 -19.84 25.20
N TYR A 134 -15.22 -19.38 25.79
CA TYR A 134 -15.98 -18.25 25.23
C TYR A 134 -15.18 -16.94 25.27
N ALA A 135 -14.39 -16.72 26.31
CA ALA A 135 -13.49 -15.58 26.39
C ALA A 135 -12.41 -15.64 25.28
N MET A 136 -11.81 -16.81 25.04
CA MET A 136 -10.85 -17.01 23.95
C MET A 136 -11.50 -16.75 22.58
N LEU A 137 -12.70 -17.27 22.33
CA LEU A 137 -13.42 -17.07 21.08
C LEU A 137 -13.80 -15.60 20.86
N ALA A 138 -14.21 -14.89 21.92
CA ALA A 138 -14.50 -13.46 21.87
C ALA A 138 -13.25 -12.63 21.54
N LEU A 139 -12.10 -12.95 22.17
CA LEU A 139 -10.82 -12.31 21.87
C LEU A 139 -10.36 -12.62 20.42
N PHE A 140 -10.54 -13.85 19.95
CA PHE A 140 -10.23 -14.21 18.59
C PHE A 140 -11.10 -13.44 17.59
N ALA A 141 -12.42 -13.36 17.83
CA ALA A 141 -13.33 -12.56 17.01
C ALA A 141 -12.94 -11.07 16.99
N ALA A 142 -12.60 -10.51 18.15
CA ALA A 142 -12.10 -9.14 18.25
C ALA A 142 -10.81 -8.92 17.44
N ASN A 143 -9.87 -9.87 17.48
CA ASN A 143 -8.64 -9.84 16.69
C ASN A 143 -8.92 -9.87 15.18
N VAL A 144 -9.84 -10.73 14.74
CA VAL A 144 -10.26 -10.83 13.33
C VAL A 144 -10.87 -9.51 12.86
N VAL A 145 -11.83 -8.94 13.62
CA VAL A 145 -12.45 -7.65 13.28
C VAL A 145 -11.42 -6.53 13.25
N TYR A 146 -10.52 -6.47 14.22
CA TYR A 146 -9.44 -5.49 14.25
C TYR A 146 -8.54 -5.57 13.01
N CYS A 147 -8.06 -6.77 12.65
CA CYS A 147 -7.24 -6.99 11.47
C CYS A 147 -7.96 -6.56 10.18
N ILE A 148 -9.24 -6.96 10.02
CA ILE A 148 -10.06 -6.59 8.87
C ILE A 148 -10.16 -5.06 8.74
N VAL A 149 -10.55 -4.37 9.81
CA VAL A 149 -10.73 -2.90 9.79
C VAL A 149 -9.42 -2.19 9.44
N VAL A 150 -8.31 -2.61 10.03
CA VAL A 150 -7.01 -1.99 9.78
C VAL A 150 -6.56 -2.25 8.33
N ILE A 151 -6.65 -3.48 7.85
CA ILE A 151 -6.21 -3.85 6.49
C ILE A 151 -7.09 -3.17 5.43
N VAL A 152 -8.42 -3.16 5.60
CA VAL A 152 -9.33 -2.46 4.65
C VAL A 152 -8.99 -0.98 4.54
N ARG A 153 -8.72 -0.31 5.66
CA ARG A 153 -8.32 1.11 5.65
C ARG A 153 -7.02 1.32 4.88
N GLU A 154 -6.03 0.45 5.07
CA GLU A 154 -4.75 0.57 4.37
C GLU A 154 -4.88 0.22 2.87
N ILE A 155 -5.67 -0.79 2.49
CA ILE A 155 -5.99 -1.09 1.09
C ILE A 155 -6.60 0.13 0.38
N ILE A 156 -7.58 0.79 1.01
CA ILE A 156 -8.22 1.98 0.42
C ILE A 156 -7.21 3.10 0.22
N LYS A 157 -6.36 3.38 1.21
CA LYS A 157 -5.33 4.41 1.12
C LYS A 157 -4.30 4.09 0.03
N ARG A 158 -3.77 2.86 0.04
CA ARG A 158 -2.76 2.43 -0.93
C ARG A 158 -3.33 2.42 -2.35
N ARG A 159 -4.56 1.96 -2.52
CA ARG A 159 -5.23 1.99 -3.81
C ARG A 159 -5.34 3.40 -4.36
N ARG A 160 -5.78 4.38 -3.56
CA ARG A 160 -5.83 5.79 -3.95
C ARG A 160 -4.45 6.32 -4.34
N LEU A 161 -3.42 6.02 -3.54
CA LEU A 161 -2.03 6.40 -3.83
C LEU A 161 -1.56 5.84 -5.18
N LEU A 162 -1.79 4.55 -5.44
CA LEU A 162 -1.39 3.91 -6.69
C LEU A 162 -2.20 4.42 -7.90
N GLU A 163 -3.49 4.71 -7.74
CA GLU A 163 -4.34 5.26 -8.80
C GLU A 163 -3.86 6.66 -9.25
N THR A 164 -3.31 7.46 -8.33
CA THR A 164 -2.82 8.81 -8.64
C THR A 164 -1.38 8.83 -9.14
N MET A 165 -0.51 7.95 -8.60
CA MET A 165 0.93 8.05 -8.79
C MET A 165 1.54 6.97 -9.69
N ALA A 166 0.94 5.78 -9.79
CA ALA A 166 1.51 4.68 -10.56
C ALA A 166 1.26 4.86 -12.05
N GLY A 167 2.31 4.70 -12.87
CA GLY A 167 2.20 4.69 -14.33
C GLY A 167 2.00 3.29 -14.92
N GLY A 168 2.07 2.23 -14.08
CA GLY A 168 2.01 0.84 -14.48
C GLY A 168 0.62 0.20 -14.43
N ASP A 169 0.61 -1.12 -14.64
CA ASP A 169 -0.60 -1.93 -14.55
C ASP A 169 -0.97 -2.22 -13.09
N LEU A 170 -2.11 -1.73 -12.63
CA LEU A 170 -2.62 -1.96 -11.27
C LEU A 170 -3.38 -3.29 -11.11
N MET A 171 -3.64 -4.04 -12.19
CA MET A 171 -4.48 -5.24 -12.12
C MET A 171 -3.92 -6.33 -11.19
N PRO A 172 -2.61 -6.61 -11.15
CA PRO A 172 -2.04 -7.56 -10.19
C PRO A 172 -2.31 -7.15 -8.74
N TYR A 173 -2.15 -5.87 -8.41
CA TYR A 173 -2.46 -5.33 -7.09
C TYR A 173 -3.96 -5.43 -6.75
N VAL A 174 -4.85 -5.08 -7.69
CA VAL A 174 -6.30 -5.18 -7.48
C VAL A 174 -6.74 -6.63 -7.23
N ARG A 175 -6.15 -7.60 -7.96
CA ARG A 175 -6.41 -9.04 -7.73
C ARG A 175 -5.94 -9.45 -6.35
N TYR A 176 -4.74 -9.07 -5.96
CA TYR A 176 -4.19 -9.37 -4.65
C TYR A 176 -5.04 -8.77 -3.52
N SER A 177 -5.42 -7.49 -3.61
CA SER A 177 -6.27 -6.83 -2.60
C SER A 177 -7.62 -7.51 -2.45
N ARG A 178 -8.26 -7.92 -3.56
CA ARG A 178 -9.52 -8.68 -3.53
C ARG A 178 -9.34 -10.05 -2.89
N ALA A 179 -8.27 -10.77 -3.25
CA ALA A 179 -7.94 -12.07 -2.67
C ALA A 179 -7.63 -11.95 -1.17
N SER A 180 -6.93 -10.89 -0.76
CA SER A 180 -6.65 -10.59 0.65
C SER A 180 -7.93 -10.34 1.45
N LEU A 181 -8.86 -9.58 0.91
CA LEU A 181 -10.17 -9.38 1.55
C LEU A 181 -10.93 -10.71 1.66
N LEU A 182 -10.95 -11.51 0.60
CA LEU A 182 -11.62 -12.79 0.61
C LEU A 182 -11.08 -13.71 1.72
N ILE A 183 -9.75 -13.83 1.85
CA ILE A 183 -9.14 -14.70 2.86
C ILE A 183 -9.27 -14.16 4.29
N LEU A 184 -9.52 -12.88 4.47
CA LEU A 184 -9.79 -12.28 5.78
C LEU A 184 -11.25 -12.42 6.18
N PHE A 185 -12.19 -12.15 5.27
CA PHE A 185 -13.62 -12.23 5.55
C PHE A 185 -14.15 -13.66 5.61
N PHE A 186 -13.63 -14.56 4.79
CA PHE A 186 -14.11 -15.95 4.73
C PHE A 186 -14.03 -16.66 6.10
N PRO A 187 -12.87 -16.68 6.81
CA PRO A 187 -12.81 -17.28 8.14
C PRO A 187 -13.68 -16.55 9.17
N ALA A 188 -13.82 -15.23 9.08
CA ALA A 188 -14.65 -14.45 9.99
C ALA A 188 -16.12 -14.87 9.94
N VAL A 189 -16.63 -15.16 8.74
CA VAL A 189 -18.01 -15.61 8.53
C VAL A 189 -18.17 -17.11 8.84
N VAL A 190 -17.21 -17.93 8.41
CA VAL A 190 -17.33 -19.40 8.44
C VAL A 190 -17.00 -19.99 9.82
N SER A 191 -16.04 -19.37 10.59
CA SER A 191 -15.62 -19.92 11.89
C SER A 191 -16.76 -20.20 12.86
N PRO A 192 -17.75 -19.29 13.06
CA PRO A 192 -18.87 -19.57 13.96
C PRO A 192 -19.67 -20.80 13.53
N PHE A 193 -19.93 -20.94 12.22
CA PHE A 193 -20.70 -22.09 11.69
C PHE A 193 -19.91 -23.40 11.76
N ALA A 194 -18.60 -23.36 11.51
CA ALA A 194 -17.73 -24.52 11.59
C ALA A 194 -17.56 -25.04 13.04
N ILE A 195 -17.73 -24.19 14.04
CA ILE A 195 -17.75 -24.58 15.45
C ILE A 195 -19.06 -25.30 15.78
N ILE A 196 -20.20 -24.80 15.29
CA ILE A 196 -21.54 -25.29 15.62
C ILE A 196 -21.84 -26.63 14.95
N SER A 197 -21.40 -26.86 13.70
CA SER A 197 -21.78 -28.04 12.93
C SER A 197 -20.66 -28.57 12.03
N THR A 198 -20.31 -29.85 12.26
CA THR A 198 -19.37 -30.58 11.42
C THR A 198 -19.85 -30.73 9.97
N LYS A 199 -21.17 -30.80 9.73
CA LYS A 199 -21.74 -30.87 8.37
C LYS A 199 -21.46 -29.62 7.56
N LEU A 200 -21.55 -28.44 8.18
CA LEU A 200 -21.23 -27.17 7.54
C LEU A 200 -19.73 -27.05 7.21
N LEU A 201 -18.87 -27.68 8.01
CA LEU A 201 -17.46 -27.74 7.74
C LEU A 201 -17.16 -28.42 6.39
N TYR A 202 -17.83 -29.54 6.08
CA TYR A 202 -17.65 -30.23 4.80
C TYR A 202 -18.04 -29.37 3.59
N PHE A 203 -19.03 -28.51 3.76
CA PHE A 203 -19.44 -27.60 2.69
C PHE A 203 -18.48 -26.41 2.54
N PHE A 204 -18.08 -25.79 3.64
CA PHE A 204 -17.25 -24.56 3.61
C PHE A 204 -15.75 -24.83 3.43
N ALA A 205 -15.23 -25.98 3.81
CA ALA A 205 -13.80 -26.26 3.69
C ALA A 205 -13.28 -26.22 2.24
N PRO A 206 -13.91 -26.84 1.24
CA PRO A 206 -13.45 -26.73 -0.14
C PRO A 206 -13.45 -25.29 -0.66
N LEU A 207 -14.49 -24.50 -0.29
CA LEU A 207 -14.58 -23.10 -0.68
C LEU A 207 -13.45 -22.26 -0.06
N GLY A 208 -13.12 -22.53 1.21
CA GLY A 208 -11.99 -21.91 1.91
C GLY A 208 -10.63 -22.26 1.28
N LEU A 209 -10.45 -23.52 0.89
CA LEU A 209 -9.23 -23.95 0.19
C LEU A 209 -9.08 -23.23 -1.15
N MET A 210 -10.17 -23.11 -1.94
CA MET A 210 -10.14 -22.37 -3.20
C MET A 210 -9.84 -20.88 -3.01
N ALA A 211 -10.44 -20.25 -2.00
CA ALA A 211 -10.13 -18.86 -1.64
C ALA A 211 -8.66 -18.68 -1.25
N PHE A 212 -8.11 -19.65 -0.53
CA PHE A 212 -6.71 -19.64 -0.11
C PHE A 212 -5.75 -19.82 -1.29
N LEU A 213 -6.05 -20.72 -2.22
CA LEU A 213 -5.27 -20.89 -3.45
C LEU A 213 -5.29 -19.61 -4.29
N PHE A 214 -6.46 -19.01 -4.47
CA PHE A 214 -6.59 -17.75 -5.19
C PHE A 214 -5.78 -16.63 -4.55
N PHE A 215 -5.75 -16.57 -3.21
CA PHE A 215 -4.92 -15.62 -2.48
C PHE A 215 -3.42 -15.85 -2.74
N VAL A 216 -2.92 -17.08 -2.59
CA VAL A 216 -1.50 -17.40 -2.80
C VAL A 216 -1.07 -17.12 -4.23
N LEU A 217 -1.85 -17.53 -5.23
CA LEU A 217 -1.56 -17.24 -6.64
C LEU A 217 -1.57 -15.73 -6.93
N SER A 218 -2.50 -14.99 -6.34
CA SER A 218 -2.58 -13.54 -6.51
C SER A 218 -1.40 -12.83 -5.85
N PHE A 219 -0.94 -13.31 -4.68
CA PHE A 219 0.24 -12.83 -4.00
C PHE A 219 1.52 -13.05 -4.83
N VAL A 220 1.68 -14.26 -5.37
CA VAL A 220 2.80 -14.60 -6.25
C VAL A 220 2.78 -13.74 -7.51
N ALA A 221 1.62 -13.58 -8.16
CA ALA A 221 1.46 -12.75 -9.34
C ALA A 221 1.80 -11.26 -9.06
N LEU A 222 1.44 -10.75 -7.87
CA LEU A 222 1.84 -9.42 -7.43
C LEU A 222 3.37 -9.31 -7.36
N GLY A 223 4.04 -10.30 -6.79
CA GLY A 223 5.50 -10.33 -6.67
C GLY A 223 6.22 -10.27 -8.02
N TYR A 224 5.73 -10.97 -9.04
CA TYR A 224 6.28 -10.91 -10.40
C TYR A 224 5.99 -9.58 -11.13
N SER A 225 4.92 -8.90 -10.75
CA SER A 225 4.52 -7.62 -11.37
C SER A 225 5.13 -6.41 -10.67
N TYR A 226 5.84 -6.62 -9.56
CA TYR A 226 6.40 -5.55 -8.75
C TYR A 226 7.58 -4.89 -9.45
N GLN A 227 7.52 -3.58 -9.65
CA GLN A 227 8.60 -2.82 -10.27
C GLN A 227 9.43 -2.07 -9.22
N PRO A 228 10.77 -1.96 -9.40
CA PRO A 228 11.67 -1.30 -8.44
C PRO A 228 11.28 0.15 -8.12
N LYS A 229 10.74 0.87 -9.12
CA LYS A 229 10.33 2.27 -8.95
C LYS A 229 9.07 2.46 -8.11
N GLU A 230 8.24 1.42 -7.93
CA GLU A 230 7.09 1.46 -7.00
C GLU A 230 7.56 1.44 -5.54
N SER A 231 8.76 0.89 -5.26
CA SER A 231 9.34 0.95 -3.91
C SER A 231 9.72 2.37 -3.50
N LEU A 232 10.09 3.23 -4.44
CA LEU A 232 10.42 4.63 -4.17
C LEU A 232 9.21 5.42 -3.66
N LEU A 233 7.99 5.08 -4.12
CA LEU A 233 6.76 5.68 -3.59
C LEU A 233 6.51 5.31 -2.13
N ASP A 234 6.92 4.10 -1.75
CA ASP A 234 6.83 3.63 -0.37
C ASP A 234 7.87 4.30 0.53
N GLU A 235 9.11 4.53 0.02
CA GLU A 235 10.20 5.19 0.73
C GLU A 235 9.90 6.68 0.96
N GLU A 236 9.39 7.38 -0.03
CA GLU A 236 8.99 8.79 0.09
C GLU A 236 7.84 8.98 1.08
N ALA A 237 6.90 8.03 1.13
CA ALA A 237 5.83 8.05 2.12
C ALA A 237 6.36 7.84 3.56
N GLU A 238 7.50 7.15 3.72
CA GLU A 238 8.20 6.98 5.00
C GLU A 238 9.05 8.21 5.37
N GLU A 239 9.68 8.85 4.40
CA GLU A 239 10.56 10.01 4.60
C GLU A 239 9.77 11.27 5.02
N LYS A 240 8.61 11.52 4.43
CA LYS A 240 7.73 12.65 4.79
C LYS A 240 7.19 12.59 6.23
N VAL A 241 7.29 11.45 6.90
CA VAL A 241 6.82 11.26 8.29
C VAL A 241 7.94 11.53 9.32
N SER A 242 9.19 11.70 8.91
CA SER A 242 10.30 12.03 9.82
C SER A 242 10.51 13.55 9.89
N PRO A 243 10.13 14.22 10.98
CA PRO A 243 10.26 15.70 11.09
C PRO A 243 11.71 16.20 11.00
N ALA A 244 12.69 15.33 11.23
CA ALA A 244 14.11 15.68 11.17
C ALA A 244 14.64 15.90 9.73
N VAL A 245 14.01 15.30 8.71
CA VAL A 245 14.44 15.42 7.31
C VAL A 245 13.90 16.69 6.67
N VAL A 246 12.71 17.14 7.07
CA VAL A 246 12.10 18.40 6.58
C VAL A 246 12.96 19.61 6.97
N VAL A 247 13.53 19.61 8.19
CA VAL A 247 14.42 20.68 8.65
C VAL A 247 15.75 20.65 7.89
N ALA A 248 16.33 19.48 7.66
CA ALA A 248 17.61 19.33 6.94
C ALA A 248 17.51 19.66 5.43
N GLN A 249 16.34 19.47 4.81
CA GLN A 249 16.11 19.87 3.41
C GLN A 249 15.88 21.38 3.28
N GLN A 250 15.19 22.00 4.23
CA GLN A 250 15.07 23.47 4.28
C GLN A 250 16.43 24.16 4.46
N GLU A 251 17.29 23.65 5.33
CA GLU A 251 18.65 24.18 5.51
C GLU A 251 19.52 24.02 4.25
N LYS A 252 19.42 22.90 3.53
CA LYS A 252 20.14 22.70 2.26
C LYS A 252 19.64 23.62 1.15
N THR A 253 18.33 23.88 1.08
CA THR A 253 17.75 24.79 0.08
C THR A 253 18.15 26.24 0.33
N VAL A 254 18.19 26.66 1.60
CA VAL A 254 18.65 28.00 2.01
C VAL A 254 20.16 28.16 1.77
N ALA A 255 20.97 27.12 2.05
CA ALA A 255 22.41 27.14 1.79
C ALA A 255 22.73 27.16 0.27
N GLN A 256 21.95 26.46 -0.58
CA GLN A 256 22.11 26.53 -2.03
C GLN A 256 21.66 27.86 -2.64
N GLN A 257 20.67 28.53 -2.07
CA GLN A 257 20.29 29.90 -2.48
C GLN A 257 21.30 30.94 -2.07
N ALA A 258 22.00 30.76 -0.95
CA ALA A 258 23.06 31.67 -0.49
C ALA A 258 24.35 31.58 -1.33
N VAL A 259 24.60 30.46 -2.04
CA VAL A 259 25.79 30.29 -2.90
C VAL A 259 25.53 30.76 -4.35
N ALA A 260 24.27 31.03 -4.73
CA ALA A 260 23.90 31.41 -6.08
C ALA A 260 23.76 32.93 -6.34
N SER A 261 24.22 33.78 -5.44
CA SER A 261 24.28 35.22 -5.70
C SER A 261 25.71 35.62 -6.09
N PRO A 262 25.97 35.97 -7.37
CA PRO A 262 27.26 36.55 -7.75
C PRO A 262 27.33 38.01 -7.26
N GLY A 263 28.24 38.25 -6.34
CA GLY A 263 28.57 39.60 -5.90
C GLY A 263 29.23 40.36 -7.04
N GLU A 264 28.63 41.45 -7.38
CA GLU A 264 29.14 42.48 -8.28
C GLU A 264 30.33 43.17 -7.64
N ALA A 265 31.46 43.17 -8.30
CA ALA A 265 32.67 43.79 -7.91
C ALA A 265 32.70 45.28 -8.35
N ALA A 266 33.07 46.19 -7.47
CA ALA A 266 33.67 47.46 -7.85
C ALA A 266 34.73 47.87 -6.82
N PRO A 267 35.78 48.58 -7.24
CA PRO A 267 37.08 48.53 -6.64
C PRO A 267 37.47 49.80 -5.86
N CYS A 268 38.60 49.69 -5.13
CA CYS A 268 39.65 50.65 -4.82
C CYS A 268 39.65 51.45 -3.52
N ASP A 269 40.77 51.27 -2.91
CA ASP A 269 41.73 52.20 -2.30
C ASP A 269 41.71 52.48 -0.79
N GLY A 270 42.86 52.16 -0.22
CA GLY A 270 43.50 53.06 0.76
C GLY A 270 43.73 52.56 2.19
N ALA A 271 44.85 51.89 2.38
CA ALA A 271 45.87 52.11 3.40
C ALA A 271 45.58 52.23 4.92
N HIS A 272 46.41 51.50 5.61
CA HIS A 272 47.06 51.70 6.91
C HIS A 272 46.52 51.07 8.21
N ALA A 273 47.28 50.06 8.56
CA ALA A 273 48.08 49.86 9.79
C ALA A 273 47.39 49.86 11.16
N GLY A 274 47.63 48.81 11.87
CA GLY A 274 47.93 48.99 13.30
C GLY A 274 47.29 47.96 14.25
N THR A 275 48.08 46.93 14.60
CA THR A 275 48.28 46.38 15.95
C THR A 275 47.12 45.62 16.66
N THR A 276 47.37 44.35 16.86
CA THR A 276 46.95 43.48 17.99
C THR A 276 47.44 44.02 19.35
N PRO A 277 47.09 43.53 20.56
CA PRO A 277 46.46 42.24 20.87
C PRO A 277 45.53 42.20 22.14
N ALA A 278 45.01 40.98 22.40
CA ALA A 278 44.90 40.31 23.69
C ALA A 278 43.61 40.32 24.52
N ASN A 279 43.17 39.12 24.80
CA ASN A 279 42.73 38.53 26.08
C ASN A 279 41.40 38.93 26.75
N GLY A 280 40.65 37.87 27.04
CA GLY A 280 39.88 37.81 28.27
C GLY A 280 38.52 37.10 28.18
N ALA A 281 38.48 35.80 28.32
CA ALA A 281 37.39 35.15 29.04
C ALA A 281 37.66 35.33 30.55
N PRO A 282 36.81 35.06 31.53
CA PRO A 282 35.66 34.16 31.56
C PRO A 282 34.49 34.53 32.51
N THR A 283 33.56 33.60 32.64
CA THR A 283 32.82 33.17 33.85
C THR A 283 31.49 33.80 34.25
N ASN A 284 30.55 32.92 34.37
CA ASN A 284 29.70 32.53 35.51
C ASN A 284 28.49 33.35 35.96
N ALA A 285 27.42 32.60 35.96
CA ALA A 285 26.60 32.18 37.08
C ALA A 285 25.35 32.97 37.47
N SER A 286 24.31 32.20 37.49
CA SER A 286 23.42 31.91 38.61
C SER A 286 22.16 32.72 38.89
N ARG A 287 21.08 31.96 38.93
CA ARG A 287 20.05 31.90 40.02
C ARG A 287 19.18 33.14 40.23
N ALA A 288 17.90 33.05 40.46
CA ALA A 288 17.00 32.20 41.16
C ALA A 288 15.56 32.77 41.14
N ASN A 289 14.57 31.87 41.22
CA ASN A 289 13.42 31.81 42.10
C ASN A 289 12.53 33.05 42.42
N ALA A 290 11.22 32.85 42.25
CA ALA A 290 10.18 32.70 43.27
C ALA A 290 8.80 33.03 42.68
N SER A 291 7.84 32.04 42.60
CA SER A 291 6.74 31.73 43.48
C SER A 291 5.87 32.89 43.98
N HIS A 292 4.57 32.79 43.72
CA HIS A 292 3.38 32.85 44.59
C HIS A 292 2.11 32.83 43.71
N ALA A 293 1.25 31.84 43.73
CA ALA A 293 0.21 31.50 44.69
C ALA A 293 -0.96 32.50 44.75
N GLY A 294 -2.15 31.98 44.41
CA GLY A 294 -3.36 32.33 45.20
C GLY A 294 -4.62 32.68 44.41
N THR A 295 -5.56 31.77 44.51
CA THR A 295 -6.99 31.92 44.77
C THR A 295 -7.98 32.20 43.65
N THR A 296 -8.82 31.19 43.40
CA THR A 296 -10.23 31.24 42.98
C THR A 296 -11.10 31.87 44.10
N PRO A 297 -12.40 32.30 43.96
CA PRO A 297 -13.46 31.58 43.25
C PRO A 297 -14.62 32.44 42.62
N ASP A 298 -15.54 31.67 41.96
CA ASP A 298 -17.00 31.76 41.86
C ASP A 298 -17.71 32.59 40.79
N ASN A 299 -18.52 31.80 40.02
CA ASN A 299 -19.91 32.00 39.59
C ASN A 299 -20.32 33.21 38.76
N ALA A 300 -20.74 32.97 37.56
CA ALA A 300 -22.08 33.16 37.00
C ALA A 300 -22.14 32.91 35.48
N THR A 301 -22.95 31.96 35.06
CA THR A 301 -23.61 31.85 33.74
C THR A 301 -24.80 32.84 33.70
N PRO A 302 -25.48 33.14 32.55
CA PRO A 302 -25.36 32.62 31.18
C PRO A 302 -25.64 33.67 30.04
N ASP A 303 -25.61 33.12 28.81
CA ASP A 303 -26.30 33.55 27.57
C ASP A 303 -25.79 34.71 26.70
N ASN A 304 -25.68 34.35 25.40
CA ASN A 304 -25.58 35.15 24.20
C ASN A 304 -24.18 35.40 23.63
N ALA A 305 -23.62 34.37 22.95
CA ALA A 305 -22.63 34.56 21.91
C ALA A 305 -22.68 33.42 20.87
N PHE A 306 -23.81 33.30 20.15
CA PHE A 306 -23.97 32.25 19.11
C PHE A 306 -24.24 32.84 17.70
N HIS A 307 -23.79 34.04 17.39
CA HIS A 307 -23.99 34.65 16.05
C HIS A 307 -22.78 35.38 15.41
N ALA A 308 -21.58 35.32 16.02
CA ALA A 308 -20.42 35.98 15.44
C ALA A 308 -19.42 35.02 14.75
N ASP A 309 -19.43 33.72 15.08
CA ASP A 309 -18.44 32.76 14.53
C ASP A 309 -18.82 32.14 13.19
N ALA A 310 -20.07 32.25 12.75
CA ALA A 310 -20.50 31.72 11.45
C ALA A 310 -20.12 32.61 10.24
N ALA A 311 -19.95 33.91 10.45
CA ALA A 311 -19.55 34.82 9.39
C ALA A 311 -18.04 34.78 9.13
N HIS A 312 -17.20 34.57 10.15
CA HIS A 312 -15.76 34.40 9.98
C HIS A 312 -15.36 33.03 9.41
N ALA A 313 -16.14 31.98 9.64
CA ALA A 313 -15.89 30.67 9.05
C ALA A 313 -16.29 30.61 7.56
N ALA A 314 -17.26 31.38 7.13
CA ALA A 314 -17.66 31.48 5.72
C ALA A 314 -16.62 32.29 4.91
N ASP A 315 -16.09 33.37 5.48
CA ASP A 315 -15.08 34.20 4.83
C ASP A 315 -13.71 33.49 4.71
N GLN A 316 -13.33 32.68 5.73
CA GLN A 316 -12.13 31.84 5.66
C GLN A 316 -12.29 30.64 4.73
N ALA A 317 -13.50 30.14 4.51
CA ALA A 317 -13.77 29.06 3.56
C ALA A 317 -13.76 29.58 2.11
N GLU A 318 -14.16 30.84 1.87
CA GLU A 318 -14.12 31.46 0.55
C GLU A 318 -12.68 31.93 0.19
N GLU A 319 -11.89 32.43 1.13
CA GLU A 319 -10.47 32.73 0.93
C GLU A 319 -9.63 31.45 0.73
N THR A 320 -10.00 30.31 1.31
CA THR A 320 -9.31 29.02 1.11
C THR A 320 -9.68 28.40 -0.24
N GLN A 321 -10.81 28.71 -0.86
CA GLN A 321 -11.21 28.22 -2.17
C GLN A 321 -10.66 29.07 -3.33
N THR A 322 -10.34 30.33 -3.12
CA THR A 322 -9.72 31.19 -4.13
C THR A 322 -8.19 31.10 -4.21
N ALA A 323 -7.55 30.40 -3.28
CA ALA A 323 -6.11 30.38 -3.09
C ALA A 323 -5.37 29.21 -3.74
N SER A 324 -5.82 28.64 -4.89
CA SER A 324 -4.95 27.66 -5.56
C SER A 324 -5.25 27.37 -7.04
N LEU A 325 -5.57 28.36 -7.81
CA LEU A 325 -5.44 28.21 -9.26
C LEU A 325 -3.97 28.40 -9.62
N MET A 326 -3.37 27.37 -10.22
CA MET A 326 -1.99 27.47 -10.69
C MET A 326 -1.84 28.65 -11.67
N PRO A 327 -0.84 29.54 -11.49
CA PRO A 327 -0.59 30.66 -12.39
C PRO A 327 -0.44 30.19 -13.83
N GLU A 328 -0.96 30.97 -14.78
CA GLU A 328 -1.00 30.56 -16.19
C GLU A 328 0.40 30.37 -16.78
N ASP A 329 1.37 31.20 -16.41
CA ASP A 329 2.75 31.06 -16.86
C ASP A 329 3.38 29.78 -16.32
N ARG A 330 3.11 29.41 -15.06
CA ARG A 330 3.59 28.17 -14.47
C ARG A 330 2.98 26.95 -15.16
N ARG A 331 1.69 27.02 -15.49
CA ARG A 331 0.98 25.98 -16.24
C ARG A 331 1.58 25.76 -17.63
N LYS A 332 1.86 26.85 -18.39
CA LYS A 332 2.52 26.79 -19.70
C LYS A 332 3.92 26.18 -19.58
N GLN A 333 4.68 26.56 -18.57
CA GLN A 333 6.01 26.00 -18.32
C GLN A 333 5.97 24.48 -18.05
N ILE A 334 5.04 24.03 -17.22
CA ILE A 334 4.87 22.60 -16.94
C ILE A 334 4.47 21.86 -18.21
N GLN A 335 3.53 22.40 -18.99
CA GLN A 335 3.11 21.82 -20.26
C GLN A 335 4.27 21.68 -21.25
N GLN A 336 5.10 22.70 -21.37
CA GLN A 336 6.29 22.64 -22.22
C GLN A 336 7.24 21.54 -21.81
N ARG A 337 7.58 21.45 -20.51
CA ARG A 337 8.46 20.39 -19.98
C ARG A 337 7.89 18.98 -20.18
N LEU A 338 6.57 18.82 -20.03
CA LEU A 338 5.90 17.55 -20.33
C LEU A 338 5.98 17.20 -21.81
N ASN A 339 5.82 18.17 -22.70
CA ASN A 339 5.97 17.98 -24.15
C ASN A 339 7.41 17.60 -24.53
N GLU A 340 8.41 18.26 -23.95
CA GLU A 340 9.83 17.94 -24.13
C GLU A 340 10.14 16.52 -23.65
N TRP A 341 9.63 16.13 -22.48
CA TRP A 341 9.78 14.78 -21.96
C TRP A 341 9.11 13.72 -22.85
N CYS A 342 7.93 14.02 -23.39
CA CYS A 342 7.26 13.15 -24.35
C CYS A 342 8.03 13.04 -25.68
N ALA A 343 8.58 14.15 -26.19
CA ALA A 343 9.43 14.17 -27.37
C ALA A 343 10.70 13.34 -27.19
N ALA A 344 11.28 13.37 -25.99
CA ALA A 344 12.41 12.52 -25.60
C ALA A 344 12.00 11.05 -25.34
N MET A 345 10.75 10.67 -25.63
CA MET A 345 10.22 9.32 -25.47
C MET A 345 10.27 8.77 -24.04
N GLY A 346 10.24 9.64 -23.02
CA GLY A 346 10.27 9.24 -21.62
C GLY A 346 9.13 8.27 -21.21
N TYR A 347 8.01 8.28 -21.96
CA TYR A 347 6.88 7.36 -21.74
C TYR A 347 7.20 5.88 -22.04
N LYS A 348 8.29 5.60 -22.78
CA LYS A 348 8.74 4.22 -23.08
C LYS A 348 9.21 3.46 -21.84
N ASP A 349 9.67 4.15 -20.81
CA ASP A 349 10.02 3.51 -19.56
C ASP A 349 8.76 2.94 -18.88
N GLY A 350 8.60 1.62 -18.91
CA GLY A 350 7.45 0.92 -18.31
C GLY A 350 7.29 1.14 -16.81
N GLY A 351 8.35 1.54 -16.11
CA GLY A 351 8.41 1.79 -14.68
C GLY A 351 8.21 3.25 -14.26
N VAL A 352 7.94 4.17 -15.21
CA VAL A 352 7.76 5.58 -14.85
C VAL A 352 6.54 5.78 -13.93
N ASN A 353 6.73 6.60 -12.90
CA ASN A 353 5.68 7.04 -11.99
C ASN A 353 5.73 8.56 -11.81
N LEU A 354 4.77 9.14 -11.10
CA LEU A 354 4.67 10.60 -10.94
C LEU A 354 5.94 11.21 -10.29
N LEU A 355 6.56 10.47 -9.36
CA LEU A 355 7.79 10.93 -8.69
C LEU A 355 8.98 10.93 -9.68
N SER A 356 9.17 9.84 -10.44
CA SER A 356 10.25 9.79 -11.44
C SER A 356 10.05 10.82 -12.55
N LEU A 357 8.80 11.12 -12.92
CA LEU A 357 8.48 12.22 -13.84
C LEU A 357 8.85 13.57 -13.23
N SER A 358 8.44 13.82 -11.96
CA SER A 358 8.78 15.03 -11.20
C SER A 358 10.29 15.33 -11.23
N HIS A 359 11.10 14.31 -10.96
CA HIS A 359 12.56 14.44 -11.05
C HIS A 359 13.06 14.70 -12.47
N ALA A 360 12.49 14.01 -13.46
CA ALA A 360 12.93 14.12 -14.86
C ALA A 360 12.66 15.52 -15.46
N ILE A 361 11.55 16.16 -15.08
CA ILE A 361 11.18 17.48 -15.61
C ILE A 361 11.42 18.63 -14.63
N HIS A 362 12.04 18.35 -13.46
CA HIS A 362 12.35 19.35 -12.42
C HIS A 362 11.13 20.19 -11.99
N VAL A 363 9.98 19.51 -11.78
CA VAL A 363 8.74 20.08 -11.25
C VAL A 363 8.33 19.28 -10.03
N SER A 364 7.90 19.94 -8.95
CA SER A 364 7.53 19.24 -7.74
C SER A 364 6.32 18.30 -7.98
N LYS A 365 6.28 17.21 -7.24
CA LYS A 365 5.18 16.23 -7.33
C LYS A 365 3.82 16.85 -7.05
N ASP A 366 3.77 17.76 -6.08
CA ASP A 366 2.53 18.41 -5.67
C ASP A 366 2.03 19.37 -6.76
N GLU A 367 2.93 20.14 -7.40
CA GLU A 367 2.60 20.94 -8.57
C GLU A 367 2.09 20.10 -9.75
N LEU A 368 2.73 18.95 -10.01
CA LEU A 368 2.25 18.03 -11.05
C LEU A 368 0.87 17.46 -10.73
N THR A 369 0.62 17.10 -9.48
CA THR A 369 -0.71 16.62 -9.06
C THR A 369 -1.77 17.67 -9.29
N ILE A 370 -1.50 18.92 -8.89
CA ILE A 370 -2.39 20.07 -9.12
C ILE A 370 -2.57 20.31 -10.63
N TYR A 371 -1.50 20.24 -11.41
CA TYR A 371 -1.54 20.43 -12.86
C TYR A 371 -2.42 19.37 -13.54
N PHE A 372 -2.25 18.09 -13.25
CA PHE A 372 -3.07 17.01 -13.80
C PHE A 372 -4.54 17.16 -13.40
N ASP A 373 -4.83 17.51 -12.16
CA ASP A 373 -6.19 17.68 -11.65
C ASP A 373 -6.86 18.93 -12.21
N GLN A 374 -6.22 20.10 -12.10
CA GLN A 374 -6.82 21.38 -12.44
C GLN A 374 -6.79 21.70 -13.95
N SER A 375 -5.65 21.42 -14.60
CA SER A 375 -5.44 21.82 -16.00
C SER A 375 -5.87 20.74 -17.00
N LEU A 376 -5.56 19.48 -16.73
CA LEU A 376 -5.88 18.37 -17.63
C LEU A 376 -7.14 17.59 -17.21
N LYS A 377 -7.69 17.84 -16.02
CA LYS A 377 -8.88 17.15 -15.47
C LYS A 377 -8.74 15.62 -15.53
N THR A 378 -7.53 15.12 -15.29
CA THR A 378 -7.18 13.71 -15.38
C THR A 378 -6.14 13.35 -14.33
N THR A 379 -5.75 12.07 -14.24
CA THR A 379 -4.64 11.64 -13.41
C THR A 379 -3.41 11.38 -14.27
N PHE A 380 -2.21 11.47 -13.66
CA PHE A 380 -0.95 11.09 -14.33
C PHE A 380 -1.03 9.72 -15.02
N ARG A 381 -1.67 8.75 -14.38
CA ARG A 381 -1.82 7.39 -14.90
C ARG A 381 -2.65 7.34 -16.19
N ILE A 382 -3.78 8.06 -16.23
CA ILE A 382 -4.65 8.11 -17.41
C ILE A 382 -3.92 8.84 -18.55
N TRP A 383 -3.35 10.00 -18.26
CA TRP A 383 -2.56 10.78 -19.21
C TRP A 383 -1.42 9.97 -19.83
N LEU A 384 -0.61 9.27 -19.02
CA LEU A 384 0.48 8.43 -19.52
C LEU A 384 -0.05 7.26 -20.37
N SER A 385 -1.17 6.66 -19.96
CA SER A 385 -1.85 5.62 -20.73
C SER A 385 -2.32 6.11 -22.09
N ASP A 386 -2.79 7.37 -22.19
CA ASP A 386 -3.22 8.00 -23.45
C ASP A 386 -2.05 8.17 -24.40
N ILE A 387 -0.91 8.66 -23.91
CA ILE A 387 0.31 8.83 -24.71
C ILE A 387 0.82 7.49 -25.23
N ARG A 388 0.93 6.48 -24.34
CA ARG A 388 1.37 5.13 -24.73
C ARG A 388 0.43 4.48 -25.74
N PHE A 389 -0.86 4.68 -25.57
CA PHE A 389 -1.87 4.16 -26.51
C PHE A 389 -1.76 4.81 -27.88
N ALA A 390 -1.61 6.13 -27.95
CA ALA A 390 -1.40 6.85 -29.21
C ALA A 390 -0.09 6.42 -29.89
N ALA A 391 1.00 6.24 -29.12
CA ALA A 391 2.27 5.73 -29.62
C ALA A 391 2.14 4.31 -30.17
N ALA A 392 1.38 3.43 -29.50
CA ALA A 392 1.13 2.07 -29.96
C ALA A 392 0.36 2.04 -31.29
N LYS A 393 -0.69 2.82 -31.41
CA LYS A 393 -1.43 2.95 -32.69
C LYS A 393 -0.52 3.43 -33.81
N LYS A 394 0.27 4.47 -33.58
CA LYS A 394 1.23 4.99 -34.56
C LYS A 394 2.28 3.94 -34.97
N MET A 395 2.80 3.20 -33.99
CA MET A 395 3.81 2.15 -34.25
C MET A 395 3.22 0.97 -35.03
N MET A 396 1.95 0.58 -34.75
CA MET A 396 1.26 -0.49 -35.47
C MET A 396 1.03 -0.16 -36.96
N ILE A 397 0.81 1.11 -37.27
CA ILE A 397 0.66 1.60 -38.64
C ILE A 397 2.01 1.65 -39.34
N ALA A 398 3.02 2.22 -38.67
CA ALA A 398 4.35 2.39 -39.26
C ALA A 398 5.10 1.07 -39.45
N ASN A 399 4.82 0.05 -38.62
CA ASN A 399 5.50 -1.24 -38.63
C ASN A 399 4.46 -2.39 -38.52
N PRO A 400 3.80 -2.73 -39.63
CA PRO A 400 2.75 -3.77 -39.65
C PRO A 400 3.22 -5.14 -39.18
N ASP A 401 4.50 -5.46 -39.38
CA ASP A 401 5.10 -6.75 -39.05
C ASP A 401 5.48 -6.88 -37.57
N TYR A 402 5.46 -5.80 -36.79
CA TYR A 402 5.81 -5.88 -35.38
C TYR A 402 4.78 -6.67 -34.60
N SER A 403 5.27 -7.62 -33.79
CA SER A 403 4.43 -8.36 -32.86
C SER A 403 3.86 -7.43 -31.77
N ASN A 404 2.72 -7.81 -31.21
CA ASN A 404 2.13 -7.06 -30.08
C ASN A 404 3.04 -7.04 -28.84
N ASP A 405 3.98 -8.00 -28.72
CA ASP A 405 4.96 -8.02 -27.65
C ASP A 405 6.01 -6.90 -27.85
N ILE A 406 6.52 -6.74 -29.07
CA ILE A 406 7.44 -5.66 -29.44
C ILE A 406 6.77 -4.31 -29.24
N ILE A 407 5.55 -4.13 -29.75
CA ILE A 407 4.79 -2.88 -29.61
C ILE A 407 4.54 -2.57 -28.14
N SER A 408 4.19 -3.58 -27.32
CA SER A 408 3.97 -3.41 -25.89
C SER A 408 5.23 -2.89 -25.18
N SER A 409 6.39 -3.51 -25.43
CA SER A 409 7.66 -3.11 -24.81
C SER A 409 8.14 -1.73 -25.30
N GLU A 410 8.10 -1.47 -26.61
CA GLU A 410 8.56 -0.23 -27.20
C GLU A 410 7.68 0.99 -26.85
N CYS A 411 6.42 0.78 -26.54
CA CYS A 411 5.52 1.84 -26.11
C CYS A 411 5.40 1.98 -24.58
N GLY A 412 6.22 1.25 -23.81
CA GLY A 412 6.30 1.37 -22.36
C GLY A 412 5.16 0.71 -21.57
N PHE A 413 4.42 -0.21 -22.19
CA PHE A 413 3.45 -1.02 -21.44
C PHE A 413 4.18 -2.06 -20.61
N THR A 414 3.74 -2.28 -19.40
CA THR A 414 4.32 -3.24 -18.46
C THR A 414 4.18 -4.69 -18.91
N SER A 415 3.22 -4.97 -19.80
CA SER A 415 3.00 -6.31 -20.38
C SER A 415 2.10 -6.23 -21.60
N ARG A 416 2.19 -7.26 -22.46
CA ARG A 416 1.26 -7.47 -23.59
C ARG A 416 -0.21 -7.48 -23.11
N THR A 417 -0.49 -8.10 -21.97
CA THR A 417 -1.85 -8.14 -21.39
C THR A 417 -2.35 -6.73 -21.05
N HIS A 418 -1.46 -5.82 -20.62
CA HIS A 418 -1.80 -4.43 -20.37
C HIS A 418 -2.20 -3.72 -21.66
N LEU A 419 -1.42 -3.86 -22.74
CA LEU A 419 -1.75 -3.32 -24.07
C LEU A 419 -3.13 -3.81 -24.53
N TYR A 420 -3.39 -5.13 -24.48
CA TYR A 420 -4.68 -5.70 -24.89
C TYR A 420 -5.86 -5.13 -24.10
N ARG A 421 -5.69 -4.96 -22.81
CA ARG A 421 -6.75 -4.41 -21.95
C ARG A 421 -7.08 -2.95 -22.28
N ILE A 422 -6.06 -2.15 -22.55
CA ILE A 422 -6.26 -0.74 -22.96
C ILE A 422 -6.96 -0.67 -24.32
N PHE A 423 -6.54 -1.47 -25.31
CA PHE A 423 -7.22 -1.53 -26.60
C PHE A 423 -8.68 -1.95 -26.47
N LYS A 424 -8.95 -3.00 -25.71
CA LYS A 424 -10.32 -3.48 -25.49
C LYS A 424 -11.20 -2.43 -24.79
N ALA A 425 -10.62 -1.66 -23.87
CA ALA A 425 -11.35 -0.62 -23.14
C ALA A 425 -11.67 0.62 -24.03
N ARG A 426 -10.81 0.94 -25.01
CA ARG A 426 -10.92 2.17 -25.82
C ARG A 426 -11.50 1.94 -27.23
N GLU A 427 -11.13 0.83 -27.86
CA GLU A 427 -11.50 0.51 -29.24
C GLU A 427 -12.51 -0.65 -29.31
N ALA A 428 -12.91 -1.22 -28.14
CA ALA A 428 -13.78 -2.40 -28.03
C ALA A 428 -13.27 -3.66 -28.78
N CYS A 429 -12.02 -3.65 -29.25
CA CYS A 429 -11.39 -4.74 -30.00
C CYS A 429 -9.95 -5.01 -29.53
N THR A 430 -9.35 -6.10 -30.03
CA THR A 430 -7.95 -6.41 -29.75
C THR A 430 -7.00 -5.56 -30.63
N PRO A 431 -5.72 -5.38 -30.22
CA PRO A 431 -4.72 -4.69 -31.03
C PRO A 431 -4.58 -5.25 -32.44
N THR A 432 -4.63 -6.57 -32.58
CA THR A 432 -4.54 -7.27 -33.86
C THR A 432 -5.74 -6.93 -34.76
N VAL A 433 -6.95 -7.06 -34.25
CA VAL A 433 -8.19 -6.74 -35.01
C VAL A 433 -8.26 -5.26 -35.38
N TRP A 434 -7.78 -4.38 -34.47
CA TRP A 434 -7.70 -2.95 -34.78
C TRP A 434 -6.76 -2.67 -35.95
N ARG A 435 -5.56 -3.28 -35.94
CA ARG A 435 -4.55 -3.16 -37.01
C ARG A 435 -5.09 -3.66 -38.35
N GLU A 436 -5.71 -4.84 -38.38
CA GLU A 436 -6.30 -5.42 -39.59
C GLU A 436 -7.39 -4.52 -40.19
N ARG A 437 -8.27 -3.98 -39.36
CA ARG A 437 -9.32 -3.04 -39.82
C ARG A 437 -8.72 -1.76 -40.40
N TYR A 438 -7.68 -1.21 -39.78
CA TYR A 438 -7.04 0.00 -40.24
C TYR A 438 -6.34 -0.21 -41.60
N LEU A 439 -5.61 -1.30 -41.75
CA LEU A 439 -4.90 -1.63 -42.99
C LEU A 439 -5.87 -1.98 -44.14
N ALA A 440 -6.96 -2.69 -43.86
CA ALA A 440 -7.99 -2.96 -44.85
C ALA A 440 -8.68 -1.67 -45.34
N GLY A 441 -9.02 -0.77 -44.41
CA GLY A 441 -9.65 0.52 -44.79
C GLY A 441 -8.71 1.49 -45.53
N SER A 442 -7.38 1.38 -45.36
CA SER A 442 -6.41 2.16 -46.13
C SER A 442 -6.27 1.67 -47.57
N HIS A 443 -6.39 0.35 -47.81
CA HIS A 443 -6.37 -0.22 -49.16
C HIS A 443 -7.63 0.17 -50.00
N ASP A 444 -8.80 0.25 -49.38
CA ASP A 444 -10.02 0.64 -50.09
C ASP A 444 -10.03 2.14 -50.49
N SER A 445 -9.38 3.00 -49.73
CA SER A 445 -9.24 4.41 -50.06
C SER A 445 -8.24 4.69 -51.19
N ASP A 446 -7.19 3.91 -51.31
CA ASP A 446 -6.21 4.02 -52.42
C ASP A 446 -6.74 3.40 -53.71
N ALA A 447 -7.60 2.38 -53.62
CA ALA A 447 -8.28 1.79 -54.80
C ALA A 447 -9.37 2.65 -55.40
N SER A 448 -9.92 3.61 -54.63
CA SER A 448 -10.94 4.57 -55.11
C SER A 448 -10.35 5.84 -55.75
N LEU A 449 -9.04 6.02 -55.71
CA LEU A 449 -8.27 7.15 -56.29
C LEU A 449 -7.47 6.78 -57.54
N SER A 450 -7.48 5.49 -57.92
CA SER A 450 -6.87 4.99 -59.17
C SER A 450 -7.94 4.68 -60.23
#